data_244dfad5372c810950711879231b32aa
#
_entry.id   244dfad5372c810950711879231b32aa
#
_cell.length_a   1.000
_cell.length_b   1.000
_cell.length_c   1.000
_cell.angle_alpha   90.00
_cell.angle_beta   90.00
_cell.angle_gamma   90.00
#
_symmetry.space_group_name_H-M   'P 1'
#
loop_
_entity.id
_entity.type
_entity.pdbx_description
1 polymer ?
#
loop_
_entity_poly.entity_id
_entity_poly.type
_entity_poly.pdbx_seq_one_letter_code
_entity_poly.pdbx_strand_id
1 'polypeptide(L)'
;YMVDYAARHGIEYILIDEGWSGKDDLLYMNPETDIPAVCSYAEKKGVGVCLWAKWINIDRQLDEAFEMMSGWGVKGVKIDFMDRNDARMVDFYERVAQKAAECRMLLDFHGSYPPEGMRARYPNIMTREGVVGLEYNKWSDRCTPVHQLIIPYLRQWAGPMDFTPGAMLNVQPEQFSINNVEPMGQGTRCHQLA
;
A
#
# COMPACT_ATOMS: atom_id res chain seq x y z
N TYR A 1 13.29 -7.13 13.82
CA TYR A 1 13.20 -8.32 12.95
C TYR A 1 12.88 -7.95 11.50
N MET A 2 11.75 -7.27 11.17
CA MET A 2 11.38 -6.94 9.78
C MET A 2 12.43 -6.06 9.09
N VAL A 3 12.92 -5.03 9.76
CA VAL A 3 14.02 -4.18 9.25
C VAL A 3 15.30 -4.98 8.97
N ASP A 4 15.69 -5.90 9.89
CA ASP A 4 16.89 -6.70 9.69
C ASP A 4 16.73 -7.70 8.54
N TYR A 5 15.53 -8.23 8.36
CA TYR A 5 15.21 -9.07 7.21
C TYR A 5 15.32 -8.28 5.90
N ALA A 6 14.69 -7.10 5.84
CA ALA A 6 14.74 -6.22 4.68
C ALA A 6 16.18 -5.85 4.31
N ALA A 7 16.97 -5.39 5.28
CA ALA A 7 18.37 -5.04 5.08
C ALA A 7 19.21 -6.23 4.56
N ARG A 8 19.00 -7.43 5.10
CA ARG A 8 19.73 -8.64 4.69
C ARG A 8 19.42 -9.08 3.26
N HIS A 9 18.18 -8.84 2.83
CA HIS A 9 17.70 -9.28 1.52
C HIS A 9 17.64 -8.19 0.46
N GLY A 10 18.19 -6.99 0.74
CA GLY A 10 18.21 -5.89 -0.21
C GLY A 10 16.83 -5.27 -0.50
N ILE A 11 15.90 -5.41 0.44
CA ILE A 11 14.58 -4.77 0.36
C ILE A 11 14.72 -3.33 0.85
N GLU A 12 14.40 -2.38 -0.02
CA GLU A 12 14.65 -0.96 0.23
C GLU A 12 13.69 -0.34 1.25
N TYR A 13 12.46 -0.84 1.34
CA TYR A 13 11.42 -0.28 2.21
C TYR A 13 10.65 -1.36 2.96
N ILE A 14 10.19 -1.02 4.14
CA ILE A 14 9.14 -1.77 4.87
C ILE A 14 7.92 -0.88 5.02
N LEU A 15 6.74 -1.49 5.03
CA LEU A 15 5.47 -0.83 5.32
C LEU A 15 4.97 -1.26 6.69
N ILE A 16 4.66 -0.29 7.53
CA ILE A 16 3.90 -0.48 8.77
C ILE A 16 2.44 -0.14 8.45
N ASP A 17 1.62 -1.18 8.44
CA ASP A 17 0.21 -1.08 8.09
C ASP A 17 -0.63 -0.51 9.26
N GLU A 18 -1.95 -0.67 9.27
CA GLU A 18 -2.87 -0.11 10.27
C GLU A 18 -2.44 -0.42 11.71
N GLY A 19 -2.67 0.53 12.63
CA GLY A 19 -2.46 0.34 14.07
C GLY A 19 -1.33 1.17 14.71
N TRP A 20 -0.52 1.87 13.91
CA TRP A 20 0.53 2.76 14.46
C TRP A 20 -0.02 4.09 14.99
N SER A 21 -1.19 4.53 14.51
CA SER A 21 -1.85 5.78 14.91
C SER A 21 -3.24 5.54 15.47
N GLY A 22 -3.87 6.59 15.96
CA GLY A 22 -5.29 6.58 16.31
C GLY A 22 -6.17 6.28 15.10
N LYS A 23 -7.33 5.67 15.34
CA LYS A 23 -8.25 5.24 14.28
C LYS A 23 -8.69 6.40 13.36
N ASP A 24 -8.90 7.57 13.94
CA ASP A 24 -9.40 8.76 13.25
C ASP A 24 -8.50 9.99 13.46
N ASP A 25 -7.31 9.79 14.05
CA ASP A 25 -6.34 10.83 14.34
C ASP A 25 -4.91 10.32 14.09
N LEU A 26 -4.27 10.85 13.05
CA LEU A 26 -2.91 10.48 12.67
C LEU A 26 -1.85 11.08 13.60
N LEU A 27 -2.19 12.16 14.28
CA LEU A 27 -1.26 12.85 15.19
C LEU A 27 -1.13 12.13 16.56
N TYR A 28 -2.07 11.22 16.84
CA TYR A 28 -1.99 10.36 18.01
C TYR A 28 -1.26 9.05 17.67
N MET A 29 -0.01 8.94 18.06
CA MET A 29 0.76 7.68 17.92
C MET A 29 0.30 6.66 18.96
N ASN A 30 0.05 5.41 18.52
CA ASN A 30 -0.27 4.32 19.43
C ASN A 30 0.92 4.09 20.41
N PRO A 31 0.70 4.11 21.73
CA PRO A 31 1.77 3.93 22.71
C PRO A 31 2.52 2.59 22.62
N GLU A 32 1.92 1.59 21.99
CA GLU A 32 2.57 0.28 21.78
C GLU A 32 3.52 0.30 20.57
N THR A 33 3.55 1.39 19.81
CA THR A 33 4.44 1.60 18.66
C THR A 33 5.38 2.76 18.93
N ASP A 34 6.61 2.67 18.46
CA ASP A 34 7.58 3.77 18.52
C ASP A 34 8.12 3.99 17.10
N ILE A 35 7.31 4.68 16.27
CA ILE A 35 7.64 4.93 14.88
C ILE A 35 8.96 5.70 14.72
N PRO A 36 9.24 6.77 15.48
CA PRO A 36 10.53 7.45 15.44
C PRO A 36 11.73 6.52 15.69
N ALA A 37 11.64 5.65 16.69
CA ALA A 37 12.70 4.68 16.97
C ALA A 37 12.87 3.65 15.85
N VAL A 38 11.75 3.16 15.28
CA VAL A 38 11.79 2.25 14.13
C VAL A 38 12.42 2.92 12.92
N CYS A 39 12.05 4.15 12.59
CA CYS A 39 12.64 4.92 11.49
C CYS A 39 14.15 5.12 11.69
N SER A 40 14.56 5.56 12.89
CA SER A 40 15.98 5.73 13.23
C SER A 40 16.78 4.41 13.14
N TYR A 41 16.18 3.30 13.56
CA TYR A 41 16.81 1.99 13.44
C TYR A 41 16.92 1.54 11.98
N ALA A 42 15.86 1.71 11.20
CA ALA A 42 15.80 1.33 9.81
C ALA A 42 16.80 2.14 8.95
N GLU A 43 16.92 3.44 9.20
CA GLU A 43 17.88 4.32 8.51
C GLU A 43 19.31 3.83 8.69
N LYS A 44 19.72 3.42 9.91
CA LYS A 44 21.04 2.84 10.19
C LYS A 44 21.32 1.54 9.44
N LYS A 45 20.25 0.88 8.97
CA LYS A 45 20.32 -0.37 8.19
C LYS A 45 20.15 -0.14 6.69
N GLY A 46 19.96 1.09 6.26
CA GLY A 46 19.70 1.43 4.85
C GLY A 46 18.29 1.04 4.37
N VAL A 47 17.33 0.94 5.28
CA VAL A 47 15.94 0.58 4.96
C VAL A 47 15.02 1.77 5.24
N GLY A 48 14.17 2.11 4.28
CA GLY A 48 13.12 3.12 4.46
C GLY A 48 11.90 2.56 5.18
N VAL A 49 11.16 3.43 5.86
CA VAL A 49 9.89 3.08 6.49
C VAL A 49 8.77 3.84 5.81
N CYS A 50 7.74 3.12 5.39
CA CYS A 50 6.48 3.67 4.90
C CYS A 50 5.38 3.40 5.94
N LEU A 51 4.39 4.28 6.01
CA LEU A 51 3.26 4.14 6.92
C LEU A 51 1.95 4.05 6.15
N TRP A 52 1.00 3.31 6.68
CA TRP A 52 -0.36 3.24 6.16
C TRP A 52 -1.24 4.34 6.79
N ALA A 53 -2.17 4.90 6.02
CA ALA A 53 -3.16 5.85 6.52
C ALA A 53 -4.46 5.80 5.69
N LYS A 54 -5.60 6.07 6.34
CA LYS A 54 -6.87 6.30 5.64
C LYS A 54 -6.83 7.65 4.93
N TRP A 55 -7.36 7.69 3.69
CA TRP A 55 -7.42 8.95 2.93
C TRP A 55 -8.14 10.06 3.67
N ILE A 56 -9.24 9.74 4.37
CA ILE A 56 -10.05 10.76 5.07
C ILE A 56 -9.30 11.40 6.24
N ASN A 57 -8.40 10.66 6.90
CA ASN A 57 -7.57 11.18 7.97
C ASN A 57 -6.46 12.08 7.39
N ILE A 58 -5.86 11.66 6.27
CA ILE A 58 -4.92 12.50 5.52
C ILE A 58 -5.60 13.78 5.02
N ASP A 59 -6.81 13.70 4.46
CA ASP A 59 -7.55 14.87 3.97
C ASP A 59 -7.82 15.92 5.07
N ARG A 60 -8.03 15.47 6.30
CA ARG A 60 -8.28 16.33 7.47
C ARG A 60 -7.01 16.93 8.09
N GLN A 61 -5.89 16.21 8.03
CA GLN A 61 -4.66 16.50 8.78
C GLN A 61 -3.43 16.56 7.85
N LEU A 62 -3.62 16.98 6.59
CA LEU A 62 -2.63 16.82 5.51
C LEU A 62 -1.27 17.42 5.91
N ASP A 63 -1.25 18.67 6.30
CA ASP A 63 0.00 19.37 6.57
C ASP A 63 0.67 18.84 7.84
N GLU A 64 -0.06 18.77 8.93
CA GLU A 64 0.45 18.35 10.23
C GLU A 64 0.94 16.91 10.21
N ALA A 65 0.18 15.99 9.57
CA ALA A 65 0.55 14.58 9.48
C ALA A 65 1.83 14.39 8.65
N PHE A 66 1.93 15.05 7.49
CA PHE A 66 3.12 14.93 6.65
C PHE A 66 4.36 15.57 7.27
N GLU A 67 4.22 16.71 7.95
CA GLU A 67 5.32 17.34 8.68
C GLU A 67 5.80 16.47 9.84
N MET A 68 4.88 15.89 10.60
CA MET A 68 5.20 14.96 11.69
C MET A 68 5.92 13.71 11.17
N MET A 69 5.36 13.05 10.15
CA MET A 69 5.96 11.86 9.55
C MET A 69 7.34 12.15 8.94
N SER A 70 7.49 13.31 8.28
CA SER A 70 8.79 13.77 7.76
C SER A 70 9.81 13.97 8.87
N GLY A 71 9.41 14.57 9.99
CA GLY A 71 10.24 14.75 11.18
C GLY A 71 10.71 13.42 11.78
N TRP A 72 9.96 12.34 11.65
CA TRP A 72 10.35 11.00 12.07
C TRP A 72 11.26 10.26 11.06
N GLY A 73 11.41 10.79 9.85
CA GLY A 73 12.20 10.16 8.79
C GLY A 73 11.45 9.13 7.94
N VAL A 74 10.12 9.14 7.98
CA VAL A 74 9.24 8.32 7.12
C VAL A 74 9.52 8.62 5.65
N LYS A 75 9.54 7.59 4.80
CA LYS A 75 9.91 7.69 3.38
C LYS A 75 8.72 7.60 2.43
N GLY A 76 7.57 7.19 2.90
CA GLY A 76 6.37 7.09 2.07
C GLY A 76 5.11 6.80 2.86
N VAL A 77 3.97 6.96 2.19
CA VAL A 77 2.65 6.70 2.77
C VAL A 77 1.83 5.85 1.79
N LYS A 78 1.31 4.73 2.29
CA LYS A 78 0.23 3.98 1.67
C LYS A 78 -1.08 4.61 2.12
N ILE A 79 -1.83 5.20 1.19
CA ILE A 79 -3.10 5.87 1.47
C ILE A 79 -4.24 4.99 0.94
N ASP A 80 -5.16 4.64 1.81
CA ASP A 80 -6.14 3.59 1.57
C ASP A 80 -7.60 4.03 1.76
N PHE A 81 -8.53 3.16 1.32
CA PHE A 81 -9.98 3.32 1.42
C PHE A 81 -10.54 4.52 0.66
N MET A 82 -9.97 4.83 -0.49
CA MET A 82 -10.45 5.94 -1.31
C MET A 82 -11.82 5.69 -1.92
N ASP A 83 -12.05 4.50 -2.47
CA ASP A 83 -13.32 3.93 -2.93
C ASP A 83 -14.26 4.90 -3.67
N ARG A 84 -13.70 5.92 -4.30
CA ARG A 84 -14.44 6.94 -5.06
C ARG A 84 -13.57 7.55 -6.16
N ASN A 85 -14.22 8.15 -7.16
CA ASN A 85 -13.58 8.73 -8.35
C ASN A 85 -14.20 10.06 -8.78
N ASP A 86 -14.81 10.77 -7.86
CA ASP A 86 -15.40 12.09 -8.10
C ASP A 86 -14.36 13.23 -8.06
N ALA A 87 -14.80 14.45 -8.41
CA ALA A 87 -13.93 15.62 -8.47
C ALA A 87 -13.19 15.90 -7.13
N ARG A 88 -13.82 15.64 -5.97
CA ARG A 88 -13.18 15.80 -4.67
C ARG A 88 -12.00 14.85 -4.50
N MET A 89 -12.16 13.60 -4.96
CA MET A 89 -11.07 12.63 -4.87
C MET A 89 -9.93 12.97 -5.84
N VAL A 90 -10.25 13.45 -7.05
CA VAL A 90 -9.21 13.92 -7.99
C VAL A 90 -8.40 15.07 -7.38
N ASP A 91 -9.07 16.06 -6.79
CA ASP A 91 -8.41 17.16 -6.06
C ASP A 91 -7.56 16.65 -4.90
N PHE A 92 -8.05 15.67 -4.13
CA PHE A 92 -7.28 15.07 -3.05
C PHE A 92 -5.99 14.43 -3.56
N TYR A 93 -6.02 13.65 -4.65
CA TYR A 93 -4.80 13.07 -5.24
C TYR A 93 -3.76 14.14 -5.59
N GLU A 94 -4.19 15.26 -6.19
CA GLU A 94 -3.30 16.37 -6.54
C GLU A 94 -2.64 16.98 -5.30
N ARG A 95 -3.44 17.33 -4.30
CA ARG A 95 -2.96 17.97 -3.06
C ARG A 95 -1.99 17.07 -2.30
N VAL A 96 -2.35 15.79 -2.13
CA VAL A 96 -1.48 14.87 -1.38
C VAL A 96 -0.20 14.54 -2.14
N ALA A 97 -0.25 14.43 -3.48
CA ALA A 97 0.93 14.20 -4.28
C ALA A 97 1.93 15.36 -4.19
N GLN A 98 1.41 16.58 -4.22
CA GLN A 98 2.23 17.79 -4.04
C GLN A 98 2.85 17.83 -2.63
N LYS A 99 2.05 17.68 -1.57
CA LYS A 99 2.55 17.71 -0.18
C LYS A 99 3.59 16.62 0.08
N ALA A 100 3.34 15.41 -0.40
CA ALA A 100 4.29 14.31 -0.29
C ALA A 100 5.62 14.62 -1.01
N ALA A 101 5.56 15.23 -2.20
CA ALA A 101 6.76 15.65 -2.92
C ALA A 101 7.56 16.71 -2.14
N GLU A 102 6.89 17.70 -1.55
CA GLU A 102 7.51 18.70 -0.68
C GLU A 102 8.24 18.06 0.51
N CYS A 103 7.63 17.02 1.09
CA CYS A 103 8.20 16.23 2.19
C CYS A 103 9.17 15.13 1.72
N ARG A 104 9.42 14.98 0.42
CA ARG A 104 10.26 13.92 -0.17
C ARG A 104 9.78 12.51 0.19
N MET A 105 8.47 12.30 0.16
CA MET A 105 7.82 11.03 0.44
C MET A 105 7.24 10.39 -0.82
N LEU A 106 7.31 9.07 -0.84
CA LEU A 106 6.67 8.22 -1.83
C LEU A 106 5.20 7.99 -1.48
N LEU A 107 4.38 7.73 -2.50
CA LEU A 107 2.96 7.42 -2.33
C LEU A 107 2.59 6.11 -3.01
N ASP A 108 1.76 5.36 -2.30
CA ASP A 108 1.03 4.21 -2.82
C ASP A 108 -0.45 4.41 -2.50
N PHE A 109 -1.35 4.18 -3.47
CA PHE A 109 -2.77 4.42 -3.31
C PHE A 109 -3.57 3.12 -3.39
N HIS A 110 -4.30 2.81 -2.33
CA HIS A 110 -5.17 1.65 -2.22
C HIS A 110 -6.65 2.02 -2.17
N GLY A 111 -7.54 1.06 -2.49
CA GLY A 111 -8.95 1.37 -2.72
C GLY A 111 -9.12 2.44 -3.81
N SER A 112 -8.19 2.54 -4.73
CA SER A 112 -8.07 3.60 -5.73
C SER A 112 -8.50 3.11 -7.11
N TYR A 113 -8.91 4.03 -7.98
CA TYR A 113 -9.08 3.72 -9.40
C TYR A 113 -7.72 3.56 -10.11
N PRO A 114 -7.68 2.90 -11.31
CA PRO A 114 -6.45 2.74 -12.07
C PRO A 114 -5.75 4.08 -12.38
N PRO A 115 -4.43 4.12 -12.58
CA PRO A 115 -3.69 5.34 -12.91
C PRO A 115 -4.19 6.01 -14.20
N GLU A 116 -4.17 7.35 -14.21
CA GLU A 116 -4.57 8.21 -15.34
C GLU A 116 -3.45 9.15 -15.80
N GLY A 117 -2.20 8.82 -15.50
CA GLY A 117 -1.05 9.59 -15.96
C GLY A 117 -0.49 10.63 -14.97
N MET A 118 -1.03 10.76 -13.75
CA MET A 118 -0.50 11.67 -12.72
C MET A 118 0.98 11.47 -12.41
N ARG A 119 1.50 10.25 -12.57
CA ARG A 119 2.94 9.97 -12.36
C ARG A 119 3.87 10.77 -13.26
N ALA A 120 3.41 11.22 -14.43
CA ALA A 120 4.21 12.09 -15.29
C ALA A 120 4.45 13.46 -14.64
N ARG A 121 3.51 13.93 -13.82
CA ARG A 121 3.61 15.18 -13.07
C ARG A 121 4.18 14.98 -11.67
N TYR A 122 3.80 13.88 -11.02
CA TYR A 122 4.17 13.53 -9.65
C TYR A 122 4.88 12.16 -9.61
N PRO A 123 6.18 12.10 -9.92
CA PRO A 123 6.94 10.84 -9.98
C PRO A 123 7.11 10.17 -8.61
N ASN A 124 6.80 10.85 -7.52
CA ASN A 124 6.74 10.28 -6.18
C ASN A 124 5.52 9.36 -5.94
N ILE A 125 4.54 9.34 -6.85
CA ILE A 125 3.50 8.31 -6.87
C ILE A 125 4.12 7.03 -7.44
N MET A 126 4.42 6.06 -6.59
CA MET A 126 5.05 4.81 -7.03
C MET A 126 4.08 3.92 -7.76
N THR A 127 2.94 3.64 -7.13
CA THR A 127 1.97 2.67 -7.61
C THR A 127 0.57 2.99 -7.12
N ARG A 128 -0.39 2.28 -7.67
CA ARG A 128 -1.79 2.24 -7.23
C ARG A 128 -2.29 0.81 -7.27
N GLU A 129 -3.15 0.44 -6.34
CA GLU A 129 -3.86 -0.82 -6.42
C GLU A 129 -4.75 -0.85 -7.68
N GLY A 130 -5.94 -0.28 -7.64
CA GLY A 130 -6.87 -0.21 -8.78
C GLY A 130 -7.00 -1.52 -9.56
N VAL A 131 -6.98 -2.66 -8.86
CA VAL A 131 -6.95 -4.01 -9.40
C VAL A 131 -7.51 -5.01 -8.39
N VAL A 132 -8.06 -6.11 -8.86
CA VAL A 132 -8.43 -7.24 -8.00
C VAL A 132 -7.18 -8.08 -7.74
N GLY A 133 -6.52 -7.83 -6.62
CA GLY A 133 -5.35 -8.58 -6.15
C GLY A 133 -5.73 -9.87 -5.42
N LEU A 134 -4.72 -10.63 -4.99
CA LEU A 134 -4.94 -11.91 -4.28
C LEU A 134 -5.59 -11.74 -2.91
N GLU A 135 -5.51 -10.57 -2.30
CA GLU A 135 -6.23 -10.26 -1.07
C GLU A 135 -7.74 -10.46 -1.22
N TYR A 136 -8.30 -10.27 -2.42
CA TYR A 136 -9.72 -10.50 -2.71
C TYR A 136 -10.20 -11.91 -2.44
N ASN A 137 -9.30 -12.89 -2.36
CA ASN A 137 -9.65 -14.25 -1.97
C ASN A 137 -10.24 -14.36 -0.53
N LYS A 138 -10.10 -13.33 0.28
CA LYS A 138 -10.73 -13.23 1.60
C LYS A 138 -12.26 -13.10 1.52
N TRP A 139 -12.79 -12.55 0.43
CA TRP A 139 -14.23 -12.24 0.28
C TRP A 139 -14.81 -12.48 -1.13
N SER A 140 -14.01 -13.01 -2.06
CA SER A 140 -14.45 -13.26 -3.44
C SER A 140 -13.64 -14.40 -4.07
N ASP A 141 -14.24 -15.09 -5.03
CA ASP A 141 -13.60 -16.12 -5.84
C ASP A 141 -13.05 -15.60 -7.19
N ARG A 142 -13.10 -14.29 -7.42
CA ARG A 142 -12.77 -13.66 -8.71
C ARG A 142 -11.28 -13.71 -9.06
N CYS A 143 -10.39 -13.81 -8.08
CA CYS A 143 -8.95 -13.82 -8.33
C CYS A 143 -8.47 -15.22 -8.75
N THR A 144 -8.98 -15.68 -9.88
CA THR A 144 -8.65 -16.99 -10.47
C THR A 144 -7.23 -17.01 -11.06
N PRO A 145 -6.64 -18.20 -11.33
CA PRO A 145 -5.37 -18.30 -12.06
C PRO A 145 -5.41 -17.61 -13.44
N VAL A 146 -6.55 -17.68 -14.15
CA VAL A 146 -6.72 -16.99 -15.44
C VAL A 146 -6.67 -15.47 -15.26
N HIS A 147 -7.34 -14.95 -14.23
CA HIS A 147 -7.26 -13.53 -13.89
C HIS A 147 -5.83 -13.09 -13.63
N GLN A 148 -5.07 -13.86 -12.83
CA GLN A 148 -3.68 -13.54 -12.49
C GLN A 148 -2.76 -13.49 -13.72
N LEU A 149 -3.01 -14.33 -14.74
CA LEU A 149 -2.23 -14.32 -15.98
C LEU A 149 -2.61 -13.18 -16.94
N ILE A 150 -3.86 -12.75 -16.93
CA ILE A 150 -4.38 -11.75 -17.86
C ILE A 150 -4.17 -10.30 -17.31
N ILE A 151 -4.35 -10.12 -16.01
CA ILE A 151 -4.42 -8.77 -15.43
C ILE A 151 -3.16 -7.92 -15.64
N PRO A 152 -1.92 -8.45 -15.63
CA PRO A 152 -0.73 -7.66 -15.95
C PRO A 152 -0.80 -7.03 -17.33
N TYR A 153 -1.29 -7.75 -18.33
CA TYR A 153 -1.39 -7.26 -19.70
C TYR A 153 -2.49 -6.17 -19.88
N LEU A 154 -3.53 -6.22 -19.05
CA LEU A 154 -4.62 -5.24 -19.13
C LEU A 154 -4.35 -4.02 -18.25
N ARG A 155 -3.99 -4.24 -17.01
CA ARG A 155 -3.92 -3.20 -15.98
C ARG A 155 -2.64 -2.37 -16.07
N GLN A 156 -1.50 -2.98 -16.39
CA GLN A 156 -0.21 -2.27 -16.41
C GLN A 156 -0.04 -1.30 -17.58
N TRP A 157 -0.92 -1.34 -18.58
CA TRP A 157 -0.99 -0.28 -19.61
C TRP A 157 -1.27 1.10 -19.01
N ALA A 158 -2.06 1.17 -17.94
CA ALA A 158 -2.37 2.40 -17.24
C ALA A 158 -1.23 2.87 -16.30
N GLY A 159 -0.30 1.99 -15.97
CA GLY A 159 0.83 2.25 -15.07
C GLY A 159 1.08 1.10 -14.08
N PRO A 160 2.07 1.24 -13.21
CA PRO A 160 2.42 0.22 -12.23
C PRO A 160 1.21 -0.17 -11.38
N MET A 161 1.22 -1.41 -10.95
CA MET A 161 0.14 -2.04 -10.21
C MET A 161 0.68 -2.55 -8.88
N ASP A 162 0.04 -2.16 -7.77
CA ASP A 162 0.24 -2.84 -6.49
C ASP A 162 -0.74 -4.00 -6.42
N PHE A 163 -0.26 -5.18 -6.80
CA PHE A 163 -1.02 -6.41 -6.79
C PHE A 163 -0.82 -7.08 -5.43
N THR A 164 -1.79 -6.90 -4.53
CA THR A 164 -1.71 -7.40 -3.16
C THR A 164 -1.43 -8.91 -3.12
N PRO A 165 -0.43 -9.35 -2.32
CA PRO A 165 -0.09 -10.75 -2.21
C PRO A 165 -1.20 -11.56 -1.54
N GLY A 166 -1.28 -12.84 -1.88
CA GLY A 166 -2.24 -13.76 -1.28
C GLY A 166 -1.68 -14.50 -0.06
N ALA A 167 -2.43 -15.51 0.35
CA ALA A 167 -2.03 -16.43 1.41
C ALA A 167 -1.05 -17.49 0.91
N MET A 168 -0.32 -18.08 1.87
CA MET A 168 0.60 -19.20 1.57
C MET A 168 -0.12 -20.49 1.21
N LEU A 169 -1.38 -20.65 1.64
CA LEU A 169 -2.22 -21.80 1.30
C LEU A 169 -2.77 -21.64 -0.12
N ASN A 170 -2.46 -22.59 -0.98
CA ASN A 170 -2.99 -22.67 -2.34
C ASN A 170 -3.76 -23.97 -2.51
N VAL A 171 -4.93 -23.88 -3.13
CA VAL A 171 -5.84 -25.00 -3.33
C VAL A 171 -6.31 -25.08 -4.79
N GLN A 172 -6.81 -26.23 -5.18
CA GLN A 172 -7.49 -26.37 -6.47
C GLN A 172 -8.83 -25.62 -6.44
N PRO A 173 -9.35 -25.18 -7.62
CA PRO A 173 -10.61 -24.42 -7.67
C PRO A 173 -11.78 -25.09 -6.94
N GLU A 174 -11.86 -26.40 -6.99
CA GLU A 174 -12.92 -27.19 -6.35
C GLU A 174 -12.83 -27.21 -4.82
N GLN A 175 -11.67 -26.89 -4.28
CA GLN A 175 -11.39 -26.85 -2.85
C GLN A 175 -11.39 -25.41 -2.30
N PHE A 176 -11.51 -24.42 -3.19
CA PHE A 176 -11.48 -23.03 -2.80
C PHE A 176 -12.74 -22.65 -2.02
N SER A 177 -12.55 -21.94 -0.93
CA SER A 177 -13.63 -21.32 -0.17
C SER A 177 -13.25 -19.91 0.25
N ILE A 178 -14.22 -19.01 0.24
CA ILE A 178 -14.04 -17.65 0.73
C ILE A 178 -13.86 -17.70 2.24
N ASN A 179 -12.71 -17.25 2.73
CA ASN A 179 -12.40 -17.24 4.16
C ASN A 179 -11.53 -16.01 4.50
N ASN A 180 -12.05 -15.15 5.36
CA ASN A 180 -11.35 -13.93 5.77
C ASN A 180 -10.31 -14.19 6.87
N VAL A 181 -10.48 -15.24 7.67
CA VAL A 181 -9.59 -15.56 8.79
C VAL A 181 -8.39 -16.39 8.31
N GLU A 182 -8.66 -17.42 7.50
CA GLU A 182 -7.66 -18.30 6.90
C GLU A 182 -7.78 -18.25 5.37
N PRO A 183 -7.36 -17.14 4.74
CA PRO A 183 -7.51 -16.99 3.30
C PRO A 183 -6.66 -18.01 2.55
N MET A 184 -7.14 -18.39 1.38
CA MET A 184 -6.44 -19.30 0.49
C MET A 184 -6.42 -18.76 -0.94
N GLY A 185 -5.37 -19.09 -1.70
CA GLY A 185 -5.26 -18.76 -3.11
C GLY A 185 -5.76 -19.89 -4.00
N GLN A 186 -6.23 -19.53 -5.19
CA GLN A 186 -6.52 -20.48 -6.25
C GLN A 186 -5.28 -20.71 -7.12
N GLY A 187 -5.03 -21.94 -7.54
CA GLY A 187 -3.91 -22.28 -8.42
C GLY A 187 -2.65 -22.70 -7.65
N THR A 188 -1.49 -22.42 -8.22
CA THR A 188 -0.20 -22.84 -7.68
C THR A 188 0.68 -21.66 -7.32
N ARG A 189 1.70 -21.89 -6.50
CA ARG A 189 2.73 -20.87 -6.20
C ARG A 189 3.45 -20.36 -7.43
N CYS A 190 3.55 -21.18 -8.48
CA CYS A 190 4.15 -20.76 -9.75
C CYS A 190 3.37 -19.60 -10.39
N HIS A 191 2.05 -19.57 -10.27
CA HIS A 191 1.24 -18.47 -10.77
C HIS A 191 1.52 -17.15 -10.04
N GLN A 192 1.98 -17.22 -8.79
CA GLN A 192 2.32 -16.04 -7.99
C GLN A 192 3.73 -15.52 -8.25
N LEU A 193 4.58 -16.33 -8.86
CA LEU A 193 5.95 -15.99 -9.20
C LEU A 193 6.11 -15.53 -10.65
N ALA A 194 5.12 -15.84 -11.50
CA ALA A 194 5.14 -15.48 -12.92
C ALA A 194 4.72 -14.01 -13.15
#